data_0452e713bdb74cf874442285d9c173c1
#
_entry.id   0452e713bdb74cf874442285d9c173c1
#
_cell.length_a   1.000
_cell.length_b   1.000
_cell.length_c   1.000
_cell.angle_alpha   90.00
_cell.angle_beta   90.00
_cell.angle_gamma   90.00
#
_symmetry.space_group_name_H-M   'P 1'
#
loop_
_entity.id
_entity.type
_entity.pdbx_description
1 polymer ?
#
loop_
_entity_poly.entity_id
_entity_poly.type
_entity_poly.pdbx_seq_one_letter_code
_entity_poly.pdbx_strand_id
1 'polypeptide(L)'
;HWMRLLLSATWRSSSGVMATLERSSVSLVGRLREKNYAIPEKLYVVGYGDMFLSRLFRPSITSISDDYESFGKAALAICAMMEKNDAFSVVSVKLKSRLHIRETTENRPYLPDSRPVVPVPIPENRFFGDMEFTKLANLETMFNECDETDFMLLHLLPQELSYSVMAQQCFISETAAKYRVKKMQKLCGADNREELTELIRNIL
;
A
#
# COMPACT_ATOMS: atom_id res chain seq x y z
N HIS A 1 4.29 -19.37 11.39
CA HIS A 1 5.71 -19.04 11.11
C HIS A 1 5.84 -17.66 10.43
N TRP A 2 5.01 -17.34 9.45
CA TRP A 2 4.99 -16.08 8.68
C TRP A 2 4.61 -14.84 9.52
N MET A 3 3.71 -15.00 10.49
CA MET A 3 3.34 -13.90 11.39
C MET A 3 4.54 -13.39 12.21
N ARG A 4 5.56 -14.22 12.45
CA ARG A 4 6.82 -13.82 13.08
C ARG A 4 7.71 -12.97 12.16
N LEU A 5 7.70 -13.22 10.84
CA LEU A 5 8.52 -12.50 9.85
C LEU A 5 7.96 -11.10 9.52
N LEU A 6 6.64 -10.98 9.38
CA LEU A 6 5.98 -9.68 9.21
C LEU A 6 6.14 -8.78 10.44
N LEU A 7 6.24 -9.38 11.63
CA LEU A 7 6.36 -8.66 12.89
C LEU A 7 7.78 -8.20 13.20
N SER A 8 8.79 -8.63 12.47
CA SER A 8 10.18 -8.19 12.68
C SER A 8 10.45 -6.78 12.15
N ALA A 9 9.64 -6.29 11.21
CA ALA A 9 9.70 -4.91 10.71
C ALA A 9 8.57 -4.02 11.29
N THR A 10 7.92 -4.47 12.40
CA THR A 10 6.75 -3.80 12.95
C THR A 10 6.94 -3.46 14.42
N TRP A 11 6.46 -2.29 14.82
CA TRP A 11 6.32 -1.91 16.22
C TRP A 11 5.05 -2.58 16.79
N ARG A 12 5.19 -3.29 17.91
CA ARG A 12 4.05 -3.92 18.61
C ARG A 12 3.77 -3.18 19.92
N SER A 13 2.53 -2.71 20.03
CA SER A 13 1.89 -2.53 21.34
C SER A 13 0.88 -3.66 21.56
N SER A 14 0.29 -3.78 22.74
CA SER A 14 -0.77 -4.76 23.02
C SER A 14 -2.02 -4.60 22.14
N SER A 15 -2.15 -3.47 21.43
CA SER A 15 -3.33 -3.08 20.67
C SER A 15 -3.04 -2.56 19.27
N GLY A 16 -1.77 -2.49 18.83
CA GLY A 16 -1.43 -1.92 17.53
C GLY A 16 -0.15 -2.45 16.92
N VAL A 17 -0.10 -2.42 15.59
CA VAL A 17 1.05 -2.77 14.77
C VAL A 17 1.28 -1.65 13.77
N MET A 18 2.50 -1.14 13.70
CA MET A 18 2.94 -0.24 12.65
C MET A 18 3.92 -0.98 11.73
N ALA A 19 3.59 -1.07 10.46
CA ALA A 19 4.48 -1.63 9.45
C ALA A 19 5.30 -0.53 8.79
N THR A 20 6.61 -0.71 8.74
CA THR A 20 7.55 0.26 8.14
C THR A 20 7.47 0.31 6.62
N LEU A 21 6.84 -0.69 5.99
CA LEU A 21 6.55 -0.74 4.56
C LEU A 21 5.05 -0.96 4.36
N GLU A 22 4.44 -0.16 3.50
CA GLU A 22 3.00 -0.23 3.21
C GLU A 22 2.56 -1.62 2.74
N ARG A 23 3.32 -2.26 1.86
CA ARG A 23 3.03 -3.62 1.39
C ARG A 23 2.95 -4.65 2.52
N SER A 24 3.73 -4.45 3.59
CA SER A 24 3.68 -5.31 4.78
C SER A 24 2.37 -5.13 5.54
N SER A 25 1.84 -3.91 5.62
CA SER A 25 0.54 -3.66 6.26
C SER A 25 -0.60 -4.26 5.44
N VAL A 26 -0.56 -4.14 4.11
CA VAL A 26 -1.56 -4.76 3.21
C VAL A 26 -1.56 -6.28 3.35
N SER A 27 -0.39 -6.93 3.26
CA SER A 27 -0.25 -8.38 3.44
C SER A 27 -0.73 -8.83 4.82
N LEU A 28 -0.37 -8.08 5.88
CA LEU A 28 -0.83 -8.39 7.25
C LEU A 28 -2.35 -8.32 7.37
N VAL A 29 -2.97 -7.24 6.89
CA VAL A 29 -4.43 -7.06 6.95
C VAL A 29 -5.14 -8.16 6.15
N GLY A 30 -4.64 -8.51 4.95
CA GLY A 30 -5.17 -9.61 4.15
C GLY A 30 -5.20 -10.94 4.93
N ARG A 31 -4.06 -11.32 5.53
CA ARG A 31 -3.94 -12.56 6.31
C ARG A 31 -4.77 -12.56 7.61
N LEU A 32 -4.93 -11.40 8.24
CA LEU A 32 -5.78 -11.27 9.42
C LEU A 32 -7.26 -11.40 9.04
N ARG A 33 -7.66 -10.84 7.88
CA ARG A 33 -9.01 -10.99 7.33
C ARG A 33 -9.33 -12.45 7.01
N GLU A 34 -8.42 -13.19 6.35
CA GLU A 34 -8.59 -14.63 6.09
C GLU A 34 -8.82 -15.44 7.38
N LYS A 35 -8.24 -15.00 8.50
CA LYS A 35 -8.42 -15.61 9.83
C LYS A 35 -9.61 -15.04 10.61
N ASN A 36 -10.45 -14.22 10.00
CA ASN A 36 -11.57 -13.52 10.66
C ASN A 36 -11.14 -12.75 11.92
N TYR A 37 -9.93 -12.16 11.88
CA TYR A 37 -9.44 -11.34 13.00
C TYR A 37 -9.99 -9.93 12.89
N ALA A 38 -10.69 -9.49 13.95
CA ALA A 38 -11.37 -8.19 13.95
C ALA A 38 -10.35 -7.02 13.95
N ILE A 39 -10.43 -6.17 12.93
CA ILE A 39 -9.68 -4.94 12.75
C ILE A 39 -10.70 -3.81 12.50
N PRO A 40 -10.67 -2.71 13.24
CA PRO A 40 -9.69 -2.28 14.25
C PRO A 40 -9.95 -2.77 15.69
N GLU A 41 -11.01 -3.56 15.96
CA GLU A 41 -11.52 -3.84 17.30
C GLU A 41 -10.48 -4.52 18.20
N LYS A 42 -9.69 -5.45 17.66
CA LYS A 42 -8.66 -6.20 18.39
C LYS A 42 -7.25 -5.76 18.08
N LEU A 43 -7.03 -5.11 16.91
CA LEU A 43 -5.70 -4.70 16.45
C LEU A 43 -5.79 -3.49 15.56
N TYR A 44 -5.07 -2.43 15.90
CA TYR A 44 -4.81 -1.33 15.00
C TYR A 44 -3.68 -1.69 14.03
N VAL A 45 -3.86 -1.33 12.76
CA VAL A 45 -2.79 -1.47 11.76
C VAL A 45 -2.52 -0.12 11.12
N VAL A 46 -1.24 0.28 11.12
CA VAL A 46 -0.77 1.51 10.50
C VAL A 46 0.33 1.17 9.51
N GLY A 47 0.21 1.67 8.29
CA GLY A 47 1.22 1.57 7.24
C GLY A 47 2.08 2.81 7.12
N TYR A 48 3.07 2.75 6.23
CA TYR A 48 3.94 3.87 5.90
C TYR A 48 4.20 3.91 4.38
N GLY A 49 3.90 5.05 3.74
CA GLY A 49 4.07 5.28 2.31
C GLY A 49 2.79 5.73 1.59
N ASP A 50 1.61 5.51 2.17
CA ASP A 50 0.29 5.87 1.62
C ASP A 50 0.08 5.42 0.17
N MET A 51 0.42 4.16 -0.11
CA MET A 51 0.28 3.53 -1.42
C MET A 51 -1.18 3.39 -1.84
N PHE A 52 -1.42 3.23 -3.13
CA PHE A 52 -2.76 3.10 -3.69
C PHE A 52 -3.53 1.91 -3.10
N LEU A 53 -2.84 0.77 -2.95
CA LEU A 53 -3.41 -0.44 -2.35
C LEU A 53 -3.97 -0.22 -0.96
N SER A 54 -3.31 0.57 -0.10
CA SER A 54 -3.79 0.82 1.25
C SER A 54 -5.11 1.61 1.31
N ARG A 55 -5.39 2.36 0.26
CA ARG A 55 -6.65 3.12 0.11
C ARG A 55 -7.79 2.23 -0.39
N LEU A 56 -7.49 1.30 -1.30
CA LEU A 56 -8.47 0.43 -1.95
C LEU A 56 -8.78 -0.82 -1.12
N PHE A 57 -7.81 -1.30 -0.33
CA PHE A 57 -7.95 -2.52 0.45
C PHE A 57 -9.08 -2.41 1.49
N ARG A 58 -9.69 -3.53 1.85
CA ARG A 58 -10.76 -3.57 2.87
C ARG A 58 -10.37 -4.47 4.05
N PRO A 59 -10.33 -3.94 5.29
CA PRO A 59 -10.47 -2.51 5.66
C PRO A 59 -9.31 -1.66 5.11
N SER A 60 -9.61 -0.41 4.71
CA SER A 60 -8.62 0.54 4.21
C SER A 60 -7.62 0.91 5.31
N ILE A 61 -6.34 1.02 4.94
CA ILE A 61 -5.25 1.07 5.90
C ILE A 61 -4.88 2.51 6.24
N THR A 62 -4.91 2.84 7.53
CA THR A 62 -4.32 4.08 8.05
C THR A 62 -2.85 4.11 7.72
N SER A 63 -2.37 5.21 7.15
CA SER A 63 -0.99 5.30 6.70
C SER A 63 -0.35 6.66 7.00
N ILE A 64 0.96 6.65 7.14
CA ILE A 64 1.79 7.84 7.21
C ILE A 64 2.41 8.05 5.83
N SER A 65 2.34 9.26 5.28
CA SER A 65 3.05 9.63 4.06
C SER A 65 4.00 10.79 4.31
N ASP A 66 5.10 10.80 3.57
CA ASP A 66 5.99 11.93 3.49
C ASP A 66 5.63 12.81 2.30
N ASP A 67 5.92 14.10 2.42
CA ASP A 67 5.80 15.04 1.33
C ASP A 67 7.10 15.01 0.50
N TYR A 68 7.13 14.12 -0.50
CA TYR A 68 8.30 13.92 -1.37
C TYR A 68 8.69 15.18 -2.16
N GLU A 69 7.74 16.06 -2.47
CA GLU A 69 8.04 17.34 -3.13
C GLU A 69 8.81 18.26 -2.18
N SER A 70 8.35 18.39 -0.94
CA SER A 70 9.08 19.14 0.11
C SER A 70 10.44 18.50 0.40
N PHE A 71 10.56 17.17 0.29
CA PHE A 71 11.81 16.45 0.44
C PHE A 71 12.81 16.86 -0.64
N GLY A 72 12.40 16.86 -1.92
CA GLY A 72 13.23 17.29 -3.05
C GLY A 72 13.65 18.76 -2.93
N LYS A 73 12.74 19.66 -2.57
CA LYS A 73 13.03 21.10 -2.35
C LYS A 73 14.04 21.29 -1.22
N ALA A 74 13.88 20.59 -0.09
CA ALA A 74 14.80 20.68 1.03
C ALA A 74 16.20 20.15 0.66
N ALA A 75 16.29 19.04 -0.07
CA ALA A 75 17.56 18.48 -0.53
C ALA A 75 18.33 19.49 -1.41
N LEU A 76 17.66 20.10 -2.39
CA LEU A 76 18.28 21.13 -3.24
C LEU A 76 18.73 22.36 -2.43
N ALA A 77 17.95 22.81 -1.46
CA ALA A 77 18.32 23.92 -0.59
C ALA A 77 19.55 23.61 0.26
N ILE A 78 19.64 22.36 0.78
CA ILE A 78 20.80 21.89 1.55
C ILE A 78 22.04 21.84 0.67
N CYS A 79 21.95 21.26 -0.54
CA CYS A 79 23.07 21.23 -1.47
C CYS A 79 23.59 22.63 -1.78
N ALA A 80 22.71 23.56 -2.15
CA ALA A 80 23.09 24.94 -2.42
C ALA A 80 23.70 25.67 -1.21
N MET A 81 23.28 25.33 -0.01
CA MET A 81 23.84 25.89 1.23
C MET A 81 25.24 25.32 1.53
N MET A 82 25.43 24.02 1.32
CA MET A 82 26.72 23.34 1.52
C MET A 82 27.76 23.80 0.48
N GLU A 83 27.37 23.99 -0.79
CA GLU A 83 28.25 24.51 -1.82
C GLU A 83 28.76 25.94 -1.53
N LYS A 84 27.99 26.75 -0.81
CA LYS A 84 28.35 28.13 -0.47
C LYS A 84 29.14 28.24 0.83
N ASN A 85 29.26 27.19 1.61
CA ASN A 85 29.87 27.25 2.93
C ASN A 85 30.59 25.96 3.31
N ASP A 86 31.90 25.95 3.12
CA ASP A 86 32.81 24.83 3.43
C ASP A 86 32.89 24.51 4.93
N ALA A 87 32.33 25.35 5.82
CA ALA A 87 32.32 25.10 7.26
C ALA A 87 31.28 24.03 7.67
N PHE A 88 30.34 23.66 6.80
CA PHE A 88 29.33 22.65 7.11
C PHE A 88 29.80 21.26 6.69
N SER A 89 30.04 20.39 7.68
CA SER A 89 30.32 18.98 7.43
C SER A 89 29.05 18.11 7.39
N VAL A 90 28.00 18.50 8.11
CA VAL A 90 26.72 17.79 8.19
C VAL A 90 25.58 18.79 8.37
N VAL A 91 24.49 18.58 7.64
CA VAL A 91 23.23 19.31 7.80
C VAL A 91 22.10 18.30 7.95
N SER A 92 21.26 18.47 8.97
CA SER A 92 20.10 17.61 9.21
C SER A 92 18.83 18.45 9.20
N VAL A 93 17.83 18.03 8.42
CA VAL A 93 16.52 18.68 8.34
C VAL A 93 15.42 17.65 8.64
N LYS A 94 14.48 18.01 9.48
CA LYS A 94 13.29 17.21 9.77
C LYS A 94 12.10 17.78 9.01
N LEU A 95 11.45 16.95 8.20
CA LEU A 95 10.25 17.30 7.47
C LEU A 95 9.01 16.75 8.18
N LYS A 96 7.84 17.35 7.90
CA LYS A 96 6.57 16.90 8.45
C LYS A 96 6.02 15.76 7.59
N SER A 97 5.60 14.69 8.24
CA SER A 97 4.81 13.63 7.63
C SER A 97 3.31 13.90 7.83
N ARG A 98 2.45 13.29 7.01
CA ARG A 98 0.99 13.36 7.11
C ARG A 98 0.44 12.02 7.56
N LEU A 99 -0.50 12.03 8.49
CA LEU A 99 -1.25 10.84 8.90
C LEU A 99 -2.60 10.83 8.17
N HIS A 100 -2.87 9.76 7.44
CA HIS A 100 -4.13 9.48 6.77
C HIS A 100 -4.89 8.43 7.57
N ILE A 101 -5.84 8.87 8.41
CA ILE A 101 -6.67 7.98 9.23
C ILE A 101 -7.69 7.29 8.33
N ARG A 102 -7.79 5.94 8.45
CA ARG A 102 -8.71 5.08 7.70
C ARG A 102 -9.26 3.96 8.59
N GLU A 103 -10.02 3.02 7.98
CA GLU A 103 -10.78 1.99 8.69
C GLU A 103 -9.97 1.14 9.68
N THR A 104 -8.67 0.91 9.42
CA THR A 104 -7.83 0.10 10.35
C THR A 104 -7.51 0.78 11.68
N THR A 105 -7.89 2.06 11.88
CA THR A 105 -7.75 2.78 13.17
C THR A 105 -8.95 3.67 13.49
N GLU A 106 -9.97 3.68 12.63
CA GLU A 106 -11.13 4.55 12.78
C GLU A 106 -11.97 4.17 14.02
N ASN A 107 -12.56 5.20 14.63
CA ASN A 107 -13.56 5.06 15.70
C ASN A 107 -13.11 4.52 17.07
N ARG A 108 -11.81 4.58 17.40
CA ARG A 108 -11.39 4.30 18.78
C ARG A 108 -10.67 5.48 19.43
N PRO A 109 -10.98 5.76 20.72
CA PRO A 109 -10.21 6.73 21.50
C PRO A 109 -8.77 6.23 21.67
N TYR A 110 -7.80 7.11 21.47
CA TYR A 110 -6.41 6.86 21.81
C TYR A 110 -6.27 6.61 23.31
N LEU A 111 -5.86 5.41 23.69
CA LEU A 111 -5.44 5.08 25.05
C LEU A 111 -3.91 5.00 25.06
N PRO A 112 -3.22 5.96 25.66
CA PRO A 112 -1.77 5.90 25.75
C PRO A 112 -1.35 4.67 26.57
N ASP A 113 -0.65 3.74 25.94
CA ASP A 113 -0.01 2.63 26.64
C ASP A 113 1.33 3.12 27.19
N SER A 114 1.50 3.10 28.50
CA SER A 114 2.70 3.56 29.19
C SER A 114 3.87 2.56 29.17
N ARG A 115 3.72 1.43 28.46
CA ARG A 115 4.77 0.43 28.38
C ARG A 115 5.87 0.83 27.40
N PRO A 116 7.16 0.69 27.77
CA PRO A 116 8.25 0.98 26.85
C PRO A 116 8.23 0.03 25.65
N VAL A 117 8.37 0.59 24.47
CA VAL A 117 8.46 -0.17 23.22
C VAL A 117 9.87 -0.74 23.10
N VAL A 118 10.02 -2.05 23.10
CA VAL A 118 11.30 -2.72 22.90
C VAL A 118 11.51 -2.97 21.42
N PRO A 119 12.58 -2.43 20.78
CA PRO A 119 12.89 -2.72 19.39
C PRO A 119 13.19 -4.23 19.22
N VAL A 120 12.57 -4.86 18.22
CA VAL A 120 12.85 -6.26 17.86
C VAL A 120 13.90 -6.26 16.74
N PRO A 121 15.00 -7.03 16.86
CA PRO A 121 16.01 -7.12 15.82
C PRO A 121 15.41 -7.59 14.48
N ILE A 122 15.79 -6.95 13.39
CA ILE A 122 15.34 -7.28 12.02
C ILE A 122 16.19 -8.47 11.53
N PRO A 123 15.58 -9.62 11.21
CA PRO A 123 16.32 -10.72 10.56
C PRO A 123 16.66 -10.34 9.12
N GLU A 124 17.88 -10.64 8.70
CA GLU A 124 18.37 -10.32 7.37
C GLU A 124 17.56 -10.97 6.23
N ASN A 125 17.21 -10.16 5.24
CA ASN A 125 17.00 -10.42 3.80
C ASN A 125 16.07 -11.53 3.27
N ARG A 126 15.11 -12.08 4.00
CA ARG A 126 14.13 -13.03 3.43
C ARG A 126 12.83 -12.38 2.92
N PHE A 127 12.65 -11.09 3.15
CA PHE A 127 11.39 -10.40 2.92
C PHE A 127 11.16 -10.04 1.44
N PHE A 128 12.21 -9.66 0.72
CA PHE A 128 12.11 -9.19 -0.67
C PHE A 128 12.00 -10.30 -1.72
N GLY A 129 12.16 -11.57 -1.34
CA GLY A 129 12.03 -12.73 -2.21
C GLY A 129 10.67 -13.44 -2.10
N ASP A 130 9.71 -12.90 -1.36
CA ASP A 130 8.39 -13.47 -1.22
C ASP A 130 7.54 -13.16 -2.49
N MET A 131 7.01 -14.21 -3.13
CA MET A 131 6.15 -14.09 -4.31
C MET A 131 4.91 -13.22 -4.06
N GLU A 132 4.33 -13.27 -2.86
CA GLU A 132 3.21 -12.43 -2.45
C GLU A 132 3.59 -10.94 -2.44
N PHE A 133 4.80 -10.63 -2.00
CA PHE A 133 5.31 -9.26 -1.99
C PHE A 133 5.52 -8.69 -3.40
N THR A 134 5.97 -9.53 -4.32
CA THR A 134 6.11 -9.18 -5.74
C THR A 134 4.74 -8.92 -6.38
N LYS A 135 3.74 -9.75 -6.08
CA LYS A 135 2.36 -9.54 -6.56
C LYS A 135 1.79 -8.20 -6.07
N LEU A 136 1.97 -7.85 -4.80
CA LEU A 136 1.53 -6.56 -4.26
C LEU A 136 2.27 -5.37 -4.91
N ALA A 137 3.56 -5.52 -5.23
CA ALA A 137 4.33 -4.50 -5.94
C ALA A 137 3.81 -4.27 -7.36
N ASN A 138 3.49 -5.35 -8.07
CA ASN A 138 2.96 -5.30 -9.41
C ASN A 138 1.54 -4.70 -9.45
N LEU A 139 0.70 -5.04 -8.48
CA LEU A 139 -0.63 -4.43 -8.32
C LEU A 139 -0.54 -2.93 -8.06
N GLU A 140 0.36 -2.49 -7.19
CA GLU A 140 0.58 -1.06 -6.95
C GLU A 140 1.03 -0.34 -8.23
N THR A 141 1.95 -0.95 -8.99
CA THR A 141 2.40 -0.42 -10.29
C THR A 141 1.23 -0.29 -11.26
N MET A 142 0.39 -1.33 -11.36
CA MET A 142 -0.80 -1.33 -12.21
C MET A 142 -1.75 -0.18 -11.81
N PHE A 143 -2.08 -0.04 -10.53
CA PHE A 143 -3.01 0.99 -10.07
C PHE A 143 -2.48 2.41 -10.30
N ASN A 144 -1.18 2.64 -10.16
CA ASN A 144 -0.56 3.94 -10.43
C ASN A 144 -0.58 4.33 -11.92
N GLU A 145 -0.68 3.34 -12.82
CA GLU A 145 -0.78 3.57 -14.28
C GLU A 145 -2.22 3.57 -14.81
N CYS A 146 -3.22 3.30 -13.96
CA CYS A 146 -4.63 3.29 -14.32
C CYS A 146 -5.19 4.71 -14.40
N ASP A 147 -5.95 4.98 -15.46
CA ASP A 147 -6.83 6.14 -15.58
C ASP A 147 -8.26 5.82 -15.09
N GLU A 148 -9.17 6.81 -15.14
CA GLU A 148 -10.56 6.64 -14.71
C GLU A 148 -11.28 5.51 -15.47
N THR A 149 -11.02 5.37 -16.78
CA THR A 149 -11.61 4.31 -17.60
C THR A 149 -11.10 2.93 -17.18
N ASP A 150 -9.82 2.82 -16.85
CA ASP A 150 -9.21 1.58 -16.33
C ASP A 150 -9.84 1.19 -14.98
N PHE A 151 -10.06 2.15 -14.09
CA PHE A 151 -10.78 1.89 -12.83
C PHE A 151 -12.23 1.46 -13.05
N MET A 152 -12.95 2.06 -14.00
CA MET A 152 -14.30 1.60 -14.36
C MET A 152 -14.27 0.14 -14.83
N LEU A 153 -13.33 -0.22 -15.71
CA LEU A 153 -13.16 -1.60 -16.18
C LEU A 153 -12.85 -2.56 -15.03
N LEU A 154 -11.95 -2.17 -14.08
CA LEU A 154 -11.62 -2.97 -12.90
C LEU A 154 -12.85 -3.25 -12.02
N HIS A 155 -13.75 -2.29 -11.83
CA HIS A 155 -15.01 -2.48 -11.10
C HIS A 155 -16.01 -3.39 -11.83
N LEU A 156 -15.93 -3.49 -13.15
CA LEU A 156 -16.80 -4.35 -13.95
C LEU A 156 -16.28 -5.79 -14.09
N LEU A 157 -14.98 -6.02 -13.93
CA LEU A 157 -14.36 -7.35 -14.06
C LEU A 157 -15.00 -8.40 -13.15
N PRO A 158 -15.26 -8.14 -11.83
CA PRO A 158 -15.88 -9.12 -10.93
C PRO A 158 -17.32 -9.49 -11.29
N GLN A 159 -17.97 -8.73 -12.15
CA GLN A 159 -19.35 -8.98 -12.61
C GLN A 159 -19.40 -9.98 -13.78
N GLU A 160 -18.26 -10.47 -14.26
CA GLU A 160 -18.12 -11.48 -15.32
C GLU A 160 -18.78 -11.08 -16.67
N LEU A 161 -18.93 -9.80 -16.91
CA LEU A 161 -19.53 -9.24 -18.12
C LEU A 161 -18.66 -9.49 -19.36
N SER A 162 -19.29 -9.58 -20.54
CA SER A 162 -18.54 -9.63 -21.80
C SER A 162 -17.80 -8.31 -22.07
N TYR A 163 -16.72 -8.38 -22.87
CA TYR A 163 -16.00 -7.16 -23.27
C TYR A 163 -16.88 -6.13 -23.99
N SER A 164 -17.87 -6.61 -24.77
CA SER A 164 -18.81 -5.74 -25.45
C SER A 164 -19.65 -4.93 -24.45
N VAL A 165 -20.18 -5.57 -23.41
CA VAL A 165 -20.97 -4.92 -22.36
C VAL A 165 -20.12 -3.96 -21.53
N MET A 166 -18.92 -4.39 -21.12
CA MET A 166 -17.98 -3.53 -20.39
C MET A 166 -17.61 -2.28 -21.21
N ALA A 167 -17.31 -2.46 -22.50
CA ALA A 167 -16.97 -1.37 -23.41
C ALA A 167 -18.11 -0.36 -23.54
N GLN A 168 -19.34 -0.84 -23.66
CA GLN A 168 -20.53 0.01 -23.72
C GLN A 168 -20.70 0.83 -22.43
N GLN A 169 -20.51 0.22 -21.26
CA GLN A 169 -20.62 0.91 -19.97
C GLN A 169 -19.50 1.95 -19.75
N CYS A 170 -18.31 1.69 -20.31
CA CYS A 170 -17.18 2.61 -20.25
C CYS A 170 -17.12 3.62 -21.41
N PHE A 171 -18.10 3.61 -22.33
CA PHE A 171 -18.15 4.47 -23.52
C PHE A 171 -16.90 4.37 -24.41
N ILE A 172 -16.35 3.16 -24.57
CA ILE A 172 -15.19 2.85 -25.41
C ILE A 172 -15.49 1.71 -26.39
N SER A 173 -14.60 1.49 -27.36
CA SER A 173 -14.72 0.31 -28.24
C SER A 173 -14.36 -0.98 -27.52
N GLU A 174 -14.92 -2.11 -27.97
CA GLU A 174 -14.58 -3.44 -27.42
C GLU A 174 -13.09 -3.74 -27.57
N THR A 175 -12.48 -3.33 -28.68
CA THR A 175 -11.02 -3.48 -28.90
C THR A 175 -10.22 -2.67 -27.87
N ALA A 176 -10.66 -1.46 -27.54
CA ALA A 176 -10.04 -0.64 -26.52
C ALA A 176 -10.17 -1.28 -25.13
N ALA A 177 -11.35 -1.81 -24.78
CA ALA A 177 -11.55 -2.52 -23.52
C ALA A 177 -10.64 -3.75 -23.39
N LYS A 178 -10.55 -4.58 -24.43
CA LYS A 178 -9.64 -5.74 -24.49
C LYS A 178 -8.18 -5.32 -24.32
N TYR A 179 -7.76 -4.26 -25.01
CA TYR A 179 -6.39 -3.76 -24.94
C TYR A 179 -6.04 -3.28 -23.51
N ARG A 180 -6.93 -2.49 -22.89
CA ARG A 180 -6.76 -1.96 -21.54
C ARG A 180 -6.69 -3.09 -20.49
N VAL A 181 -7.59 -4.06 -20.54
CA VAL A 181 -7.57 -5.22 -19.65
C VAL A 181 -6.27 -6.01 -19.84
N LYS A 182 -5.82 -6.22 -21.07
CA LYS A 182 -4.55 -6.91 -21.35
C LYS A 182 -3.33 -6.12 -20.86
N LYS A 183 -3.35 -4.79 -20.94
CA LYS A 183 -2.32 -3.92 -20.34
C LYS A 183 -2.27 -4.12 -18.83
N MET A 184 -3.41 -4.09 -18.14
CA MET A 184 -3.51 -4.27 -16.70
C MET A 184 -3.03 -5.67 -16.26
N GLN A 185 -3.41 -6.74 -16.99
CA GLN A 185 -2.88 -8.08 -16.75
C GLN A 185 -1.35 -8.11 -16.79
N LYS A 186 -0.76 -7.52 -17.83
CA LYS A 186 0.70 -7.47 -17.97
C LYS A 186 1.38 -6.72 -16.82
N LEU A 187 0.80 -5.63 -16.36
CA LEU A 187 1.35 -4.80 -15.28
C LEU A 187 1.29 -5.52 -13.92
N CYS A 188 0.19 -6.21 -13.62
CA CYS A 188 0.07 -6.95 -12.36
C CYS A 188 0.66 -8.37 -12.41
N GLY A 189 1.06 -8.85 -13.60
CA GLY A 189 1.61 -10.19 -13.79
C GLY A 189 0.54 -11.30 -13.78
N ALA A 190 -0.72 -10.97 -14.12
CA ALA A 190 -1.78 -11.96 -14.27
C ALA A 190 -1.71 -12.63 -15.65
N ASP A 191 -1.76 -13.96 -15.70
CA ASP A 191 -1.66 -14.73 -16.95
C ASP A 191 -2.90 -14.61 -17.81
N ASN A 192 -4.07 -14.42 -17.20
CA ASN A 192 -5.36 -14.35 -17.88
C ASN A 192 -6.33 -13.40 -17.17
N ARG A 193 -7.52 -13.22 -17.76
CA ARG A 193 -8.55 -12.33 -17.24
C ARG A 193 -9.11 -12.81 -15.91
N GLU A 194 -9.28 -14.12 -15.77
CA GLU A 194 -9.83 -14.75 -14.57
C GLU A 194 -8.93 -14.46 -13.36
N GLU A 195 -7.63 -14.61 -13.51
CA GLU A 195 -6.66 -14.31 -12.46
C GLU A 195 -6.66 -12.83 -12.09
N LEU A 196 -6.69 -11.90 -13.07
CA LEU A 196 -6.86 -10.48 -12.80
C LEU A 196 -8.16 -10.21 -12.05
N THR A 197 -9.27 -10.84 -12.48
CA THR A 197 -10.57 -10.68 -11.83
C THR A 197 -10.54 -11.13 -10.38
N GLU A 198 -9.90 -12.26 -10.09
CA GLU A 198 -9.75 -12.77 -8.72
C GLU A 198 -8.89 -11.85 -7.85
N LEU A 199 -7.78 -11.36 -8.39
CA LEU A 199 -6.93 -10.38 -7.69
C LEU A 199 -7.73 -9.11 -7.32
N ILE A 200 -8.53 -8.59 -8.24
CA ILE A 200 -9.36 -7.40 -8.01
C ILE A 200 -10.47 -7.67 -7.00
N ARG A 201 -11.16 -8.81 -7.09
CA ARG A 201 -12.22 -9.23 -6.13
C ARG A 201 -11.71 -9.31 -4.69
N ASN A 202 -10.45 -9.66 -4.51
CA ASN A 202 -9.83 -9.75 -3.19
C ASN A 202 -9.43 -8.39 -2.60
N ILE A 203 -9.37 -7.34 -3.43
CA ILE A 203 -8.94 -5.98 -3.04
C ILE A 203 -10.13 -5.05 -2.88
N LEU A 204 -11.05 -5.05 -3.85
CA LEU A 204 -12.26 -4.22 -3.89
C LEU A 204 -13.44 -4.94 -3.25
#